data_7af517db5a0e4c42ac2da1990ae146c9
#
_entry.id   7af517db5a0e4c42ac2da1990ae146c9
#
_cell.length_a   1.000
_cell.length_b   1.000
_cell.length_c   1.000
_cell.angle_alpha   90.00
_cell.angle_beta   90.00
_cell.angle_gamma   90.00
#
_symmetry.space_group_name_H-M   'P 1'
#
loop_
_entity.id
_entity.type
_entity.pdbx_description
1 polymer ?
#
loop_
_entity_poly.entity_id
_entity_poly.type
_entity_poly.pdbx_seq_one_letter_code
_entity_poly.pdbx_strand_id
1 'polypeptide(L)'
;MNYGEIKKTDIANGIGVRVTLFVSGCTRHCKNCFNAETWDFNYGKPFTKETEDEVLAALAPGFINGLTLLGGEPMEPQNQRALVPFLHRVRKLYPEKDIWCYSGSTLETDMLKDGGRNRCEVTDEFLSLLDVLVDGAFVDELKDISLRFRGSSNPVSYTHL
;
A
#
# COMPACT_ATOMS: atom_id res chain seq x y z
N MET A 1 13.84 0.71 2.96
CA MET A 1 12.74 1.23 2.13
C MET A 1 12.76 2.74 2.14
N ASN A 2 12.41 3.40 1.02
CA ASN A 2 12.13 4.82 0.97
C ASN A 2 10.63 5.07 0.80
N TYR A 3 10.20 6.31 0.98
CA TYR A 3 8.84 6.76 0.74
C TYR A 3 8.84 8.16 0.10
N GLY A 4 7.86 8.42 -0.77
CA GLY A 4 7.71 9.71 -1.44
C GLY A 4 6.95 10.71 -0.60
N GLU A 5 5.82 10.31 0.01
CA GLU A 5 4.93 11.21 0.75
C GLU A 5 4.20 10.49 1.89
N ILE A 6 3.82 11.25 2.92
CA ILE A 6 2.85 10.87 3.94
C ILE A 6 1.74 11.92 3.95
N LYS A 7 0.51 11.50 3.63
CA LYS A 7 -0.69 12.34 3.80
C LYS A 7 -1.35 11.99 5.12
N LYS A 8 -1.38 12.95 6.04
CA LYS A 8 -1.92 12.74 7.40
C LYS A 8 -3.46 12.78 7.47
N THR A 9 -4.11 13.36 6.46
CA THR A 9 -5.56 13.46 6.33
C THR A 9 -5.95 13.29 4.87
N ASP A 10 -6.15 12.05 4.43
CA ASP A 10 -6.48 11.70 3.06
C ASP A 10 -7.90 11.11 3.00
N ILE A 11 -8.68 11.54 2.01
CA ILE A 11 -10.06 11.07 1.77
C ILE A 11 -10.22 10.36 0.42
N ALA A 12 -9.13 10.29 -0.37
CA ALA A 12 -9.18 9.75 -1.73
C ALA A 12 -8.84 8.25 -1.80
N ASN A 13 -8.06 7.75 -0.85
CA ASN A 13 -7.45 6.43 -0.92
C ASN A 13 -8.03 5.45 0.11
N GLY A 14 -9.34 5.31 0.15
CA GLY A 14 -10.07 4.40 1.02
C GLY A 14 -11.27 5.08 1.70
N ILE A 15 -11.99 4.33 2.53
CA ILE A 15 -13.18 4.82 3.23
C ILE A 15 -12.75 5.67 4.43
N GLY A 16 -13.42 6.82 4.61
CA GLY A 16 -13.19 7.73 5.73
C GLY A 16 -11.94 8.60 5.56
N VAL A 17 -11.49 9.18 6.67
CA VAL A 17 -10.24 9.97 6.71
C VAL A 17 -9.10 9.07 7.11
N ARG A 18 -8.01 9.08 6.35
CA ARG A 18 -6.93 8.10 6.48
C ARG A 18 -5.57 8.77 6.56
N VAL A 19 -4.63 8.08 7.17
CA VAL A 19 -3.21 8.36 6.94
C VAL A 19 -2.76 7.51 5.77
N THR A 20 -2.14 8.14 4.77
CA THR A 20 -1.68 7.44 3.56
C THR A 20 -0.17 7.55 3.43
N LEU A 21 0.50 6.39 3.34
CA LEU A 21 1.93 6.26 3.12
C LEU A 21 2.20 5.85 1.66
N PHE A 22 2.87 6.73 0.92
CA PHE A 22 3.30 6.47 -0.46
C PHE A 22 4.72 5.91 -0.44
N VAL A 23 4.87 4.59 -0.56
CA VAL A 23 6.17 3.92 -0.60
C VAL A 23 6.88 4.16 -1.94
N SER A 24 8.20 3.99 -1.96
CA SER A 24 9.02 4.03 -3.17
C SER A 24 9.52 2.63 -3.55
N GLY A 25 9.77 2.44 -4.84
CA GLY A 25 10.15 1.17 -5.44
C GLY A 25 8.97 0.45 -6.09
N CYS A 26 9.04 0.27 -7.42
CA CYS A 26 8.08 -0.51 -8.19
C CYS A 26 8.75 -1.04 -9.46
N THR A 27 8.76 -2.34 -9.64
CA THR A 27 9.35 -2.98 -10.82
C THR A 27 8.34 -3.20 -11.96
N ARG A 28 7.06 -2.79 -11.79
CA ARG A 28 6.01 -2.98 -12.81
C ARG A 28 6.10 -2.01 -13.97
N HIS A 29 6.44 -0.75 -13.71
CA HIS A 29 6.57 0.32 -14.71
C HIS A 29 5.36 0.43 -15.65
N CYS A 30 4.15 0.51 -15.08
CA CYS A 30 2.92 0.59 -15.86
C CYS A 30 2.90 1.83 -16.76
N LYS A 31 2.45 1.66 -18.02
CA LYS A 31 2.26 2.78 -18.95
C LYS A 31 1.33 3.83 -18.32
N ASN A 32 1.73 5.11 -18.40
CA ASN A 32 1.00 6.26 -17.84
C ASN A 32 0.69 6.13 -16.32
N CYS A 33 1.61 5.52 -15.55
CA CYS A 33 1.51 5.45 -14.10
C CYS A 33 1.39 6.85 -13.48
N PHE A 34 0.46 7.04 -12.55
CA PHE A 34 0.25 8.33 -11.85
C PHE A 34 1.43 8.73 -10.96
N ASN A 35 2.23 7.76 -10.50
CA ASN A 35 3.34 7.95 -9.55
C ASN A 35 4.65 7.41 -10.14
N ALA A 36 4.97 7.71 -11.39
CA ALA A 36 6.14 7.17 -12.09
C ALA A 36 7.47 7.46 -11.36
N GLU A 37 7.56 8.60 -10.67
CA GLU A 37 8.73 8.94 -9.85
C GLU A 37 8.98 7.94 -8.72
N THR A 38 7.94 7.29 -8.21
CA THR A 38 8.06 6.28 -7.15
C THR A 38 8.55 4.92 -7.63
N TRP A 39 8.83 4.72 -8.93
CA TRP A 39 9.43 3.48 -9.41
C TRP A 39 10.85 3.28 -8.88
N ASP A 40 11.61 4.38 -8.72
CA ASP A 40 12.94 4.33 -8.13
C ASP A 40 12.84 4.00 -6.62
N PHE A 41 13.50 2.93 -6.20
CA PHE A 41 13.56 2.52 -4.79
C PHE A 41 14.25 3.55 -3.88
N ASN A 42 15.04 4.46 -4.46
CA ASN A 42 15.72 5.53 -3.74
C ASN A 42 14.95 6.86 -3.76
N TYR A 43 13.80 6.93 -4.44
CA TYR A 43 13.00 8.15 -4.49
C TYR A 43 12.52 8.56 -3.10
N GLY A 44 12.50 9.88 -2.85
CA GLY A 44 11.97 10.46 -1.63
C GLY A 44 12.93 10.36 -0.43
N LYS A 45 12.43 9.92 0.72
CA LYS A 45 13.15 9.91 1.99
C LYS A 45 13.25 8.50 2.57
N PRO A 46 14.30 8.20 3.36
CA PRO A 46 14.38 6.93 4.09
C PRO A 46 13.21 6.78 5.08
N PHE A 47 12.60 5.59 5.08
CA PHE A 47 11.59 5.21 6.08
C PHE A 47 12.29 4.71 7.34
N THR A 48 12.46 5.61 8.29
CA THR A 48 13.19 5.38 9.54
C THR A 48 12.22 5.16 10.70
N LYS A 49 12.77 4.88 11.89
CA LYS A 49 11.99 4.74 13.12
C LYS A 49 11.23 6.04 13.47
N GLU A 50 11.85 7.18 13.23
CA GLU A 50 11.23 8.49 13.44
C GLU A 50 10.06 8.70 12.48
N THR A 51 10.20 8.22 11.23
CA THR A 51 9.11 8.25 10.25
C THR A 51 7.96 7.33 10.66
N GLU A 52 8.25 6.13 11.15
CA GLU A 52 7.21 5.25 11.71
C GLU A 52 6.46 5.94 12.85
N ASP A 53 7.20 6.59 13.78
CA ASP A 53 6.62 7.30 14.92
C ASP A 53 5.75 8.50 14.46
N GLU A 54 6.15 9.19 13.38
CA GLU A 54 5.34 10.23 12.74
C GLU A 54 4.01 9.69 12.21
N VAL A 55 4.04 8.56 11.51
CA VAL A 55 2.82 7.91 10.99
C VAL A 55 1.93 7.42 12.14
N LEU A 56 2.50 6.81 13.16
CA LEU A 56 1.76 6.36 14.34
C LEU A 56 1.10 7.53 15.08
N ALA A 57 1.80 8.66 15.23
CA ALA A 57 1.22 9.87 15.83
C ALA A 57 0.08 10.44 14.99
N ALA A 58 0.19 10.39 13.65
CA ALA A 58 -0.86 10.83 12.75
C ALA A 58 -2.10 9.92 12.79
N LEU A 59 -1.94 8.64 13.13
CA LEU A 59 -3.05 7.69 13.29
C LEU A 59 -3.83 7.88 14.61
N ALA A 60 -3.24 8.53 15.63
CA ALA A 60 -3.83 8.63 16.95
C ALA A 60 -5.21 9.32 17.02
N PRO A 61 -5.52 10.40 16.25
CA PRO A 61 -6.81 11.06 16.35
C PRO A 61 -7.99 10.13 16.05
N GLY A 62 -9.06 10.23 16.85
CA GLY A 62 -10.24 9.36 16.74
C GLY A 62 -11.01 9.49 15.42
N PHE A 63 -10.85 10.61 14.68
CA PHE A 63 -11.48 10.80 13.39
C PHE A 63 -10.73 10.11 12.23
N ILE A 64 -9.51 9.62 12.47
CA ILE A 64 -8.74 8.86 11.48
C ILE A 64 -9.25 7.41 11.49
N ASN A 65 -9.74 6.92 10.36
CA ASN A 65 -10.26 5.57 10.21
C ASN A 65 -9.17 4.51 10.14
N GLY A 66 -8.03 4.81 9.51
CA GLY A 66 -6.97 3.83 9.38
C GLY A 66 -5.78 4.28 8.54
N LEU A 67 -4.94 3.31 8.20
CA LEU A 67 -3.76 3.46 7.36
C LEU A 67 -4.03 2.98 5.94
N THR A 68 -3.50 3.69 4.95
CA THR A 68 -3.44 3.22 3.56
C THR A 68 -2.00 3.16 3.09
N LEU A 69 -1.61 2.05 2.47
CA LEU A 69 -0.33 1.82 1.83
C LEU A 69 -0.51 1.86 0.32
N LEU A 70 0.23 2.72 -0.36
CA LEU A 70 0.26 2.81 -1.81
C LEU A 70 1.52 3.56 -2.28
N GLY A 71 1.58 4.06 -3.50
CA GLY A 71 2.70 4.83 -4.05
C GLY A 71 3.39 4.10 -5.17
N GLY A 72 4.60 3.58 -4.96
CA GLY A 72 5.25 2.61 -5.82
C GLY A 72 4.52 1.26 -5.75
N GLU A 73 5.14 0.27 -5.15
CA GLU A 73 4.51 -1.04 -4.95
C GLU A 73 4.78 -1.54 -3.51
N PRO A 74 3.79 -1.47 -2.61
CA PRO A 74 3.97 -1.98 -1.25
C PRO A 74 4.32 -3.48 -1.20
N MET A 75 3.86 -4.25 -2.20
CA MET A 75 4.11 -5.69 -2.31
C MET A 75 5.47 -6.04 -2.92
N GLU A 76 6.34 -5.07 -3.28
CA GLU A 76 7.73 -5.42 -3.58
C GLU A 76 8.39 -6.10 -2.36
N PRO A 77 9.11 -7.22 -2.53
CA PRO A 77 9.68 -7.96 -1.40
C PRO A 77 10.51 -7.10 -0.43
N GLN A 78 11.24 -6.11 -0.95
CA GLN A 78 12.00 -5.17 -0.13
C GLN A 78 11.08 -4.29 0.73
N ASN A 79 9.94 -3.86 0.19
CA ASN A 79 8.98 -3.01 0.89
C ASN A 79 8.20 -3.82 1.93
N GLN A 80 7.78 -5.04 1.60
CA GLN A 80 7.13 -5.95 2.56
C GLN A 80 7.98 -6.15 3.81
N ARG A 81 9.28 -6.49 3.65
CA ARG A 81 10.21 -6.70 4.77
C ARG A 81 10.35 -5.48 5.68
N ALA A 82 10.30 -4.29 5.10
CA ALA A 82 10.37 -3.05 5.88
C ALA A 82 9.04 -2.69 6.55
N LEU A 83 7.92 -3.01 5.90
CA LEU A 83 6.59 -2.65 6.39
C LEU A 83 6.06 -3.61 7.47
N VAL A 84 6.35 -4.91 7.42
CA VAL A 84 5.82 -5.89 8.38
C VAL A 84 6.09 -5.48 9.84
N PRO A 85 7.32 -5.14 10.26
CA PRO A 85 7.55 -4.69 11.64
C PRO A 85 6.77 -3.42 12.02
N PHE A 86 6.62 -2.50 11.08
CA PHE A 86 5.83 -1.28 11.28
C PHE A 86 4.35 -1.58 11.42
N LEU A 87 3.78 -2.46 10.57
CA LEU A 87 2.37 -2.84 10.63
C LEU A 87 2.02 -3.55 11.95
N HIS A 88 2.91 -4.36 12.50
CA HIS A 88 2.74 -4.92 13.85
C HIS A 88 2.64 -3.83 14.91
N ARG A 89 3.39 -2.75 14.79
CA ARG A 89 3.28 -1.60 15.71
C ARG A 89 1.92 -0.91 15.55
N VAL A 90 1.45 -0.74 14.31
CA VAL A 90 0.11 -0.17 14.05
C VAL A 90 -0.97 -1.04 14.70
N ARG A 91 -0.96 -2.35 14.46
CA ARG A 91 -1.93 -3.30 15.05
C ARG A 91 -1.90 -3.30 16.58
N LYS A 92 -0.71 -3.21 17.16
CA LYS A 92 -0.56 -3.18 18.63
C LYS A 92 -1.11 -1.91 19.26
N LEU A 93 -0.92 -0.75 18.61
CA LEU A 93 -1.32 0.55 19.15
C LEU A 93 -2.77 0.93 18.80
N TYR A 94 -3.23 0.51 17.64
CA TYR A 94 -4.53 0.89 17.07
C TYR A 94 -5.24 -0.33 16.46
N PRO A 95 -5.63 -1.33 17.28
CA PRO A 95 -6.26 -2.56 16.77
C PRO A 95 -7.60 -2.32 16.08
N GLU A 96 -8.27 -1.19 16.40
CA GLU A 96 -9.56 -0.79 15.84
C GLU A 96 -9.45 -0.09 14.46
N LYS A 97 -8.24 0.32 14.05
CA LYS A 97 -8.04 1.03 12.77
C LYS A 97 -7.72 0.05 11.66
N ASP A 98 -8.43 0.18 10.55
CA ASP A 98 -8.21 -0.69 9.41
C ASP A 98 -6.94 -0.32 8.60
N ILE A 99 -6.36 -1.31 7.94
CA ILE A 99 -5.17 -1.17 7.09
C ILE A 99 -5.54 -1.59 5.67
N TRP A 100 -5.45 -0.63 4.75
CA TRP A 100 -5.65 -0.83 3.33
C TRP A 100 -4.30 -0.88 2.60
N CYS A 101 -4.19 -1.73 1.58
CA CYS A 101 -3.04 -1.78 0.70
C CYS A 101 -3.50 -1.78 -0.75
N TYR A 102 -2.88 -0.94 -1.56
CA TYR A 102 -3.03 -0.92 -3.01
C TYR A 102 -1.83 -1.56 -3.66
N SER A 103 -2.06 -2.48 -4.57
CA SER A 103 -1.01 -3.17 -5.31
C SER A 103 -1.35 -3.25 -6.79
N GLY A 104 -0.36 -3.05 -7.65
CA GLY A 104 -0.48 -3.36 -9.07
C GLY A 104 -0.32 -4.85 -9.38
N SER A 105 -0.03 -5.68 -8.38
CA SER A 105 0.13 -7.13 -8.49
C SER A 105 -1.18 -7.84 -8.19
N THR A 106 -1.35 -9.07 -8.71
CA THR A 106 -2.56 -9.88 -8.51
C THR A 106 -2.35 -10.84 -7.35
N LEU A 107 -3.33 -10.91 -6.45
CA LEU A 107 -3.23 -11.72 -5.22
C LEU A 107 -2.87 -13.19 -5.54
N GLU A 108 -3.63 -13.84 -6.44
CA GLU A 108 -3.49 -15.29 -6.69
C GLU A 108 -2.18 -15.63 -7.40
N THR A 109 -1.76 -14.82 -8.36
CA THR A 109 -0.64 -15.18 -9.26
C THR A 109 0.69 -14.59 -8.83
N ASP A 110 0.68 -13.40 -8.22
CA ASP A 110 1.90 -12.67 -7.89
C ASP A 110 2.28 -12.80 -6.40
N MET A 111 1.27 -13.00 -5.50
CA MET A 111 1.50 -12.99 -4.06
C MET A 111 1.35 -14.37 -3.41
N LEU A 112 0.31 -15.16 -3.78
CA LEU A 112 0.04 -16.45 -3.15
C LEU A 112 0.75 -17.62 -3.84
N LYS A 113 0.94 -17.54 -5.16
CA LYS A 113 1.59 -18.59 -5.92
C LYS A 113 3.08 -18.70 -5.59
N ASP A 114 3.58 -19.92 -5.42
CA ASP A 114 5.01 -20.18 -5.27
C ASP A 114 5.78 -19.67 -6.50
N GLY A 115 6.83 -18.89 -6.26
CA GLY A 115 7.58 -18.21 -7.32
C GLY A 115 6.84 -17.01 -7.94
N GLY A 116 5.72 -16.59 -7.38
CA GLY A 116 5.03 -15.37 -7.77
C GLY A 116 5.94 -14.14 -7.64
N ARG A 117 5.72 -13.13 -8.49
CA ARG A 117 6.59 -11.95 -8.63
C ARG A 117 6.86 -11.24 -7.30
N ASN A 118 5.85 -11.12 -6.46
CA ASN A 118 5.91 -10.40 -5.19
C ASN A 118 5.92 -11.36 -3.98
N ARG A 119 5.99 -12.69 -4.23
CA ARG A 119 6.06 -13.69 -3.17
C ARG A 119 7.44 -13.68 -2.51
N CYS A 120 7.46 -13.53 -1.20
CA CYS A 120 8.66 -13.68 -0.37
C CYS A 120 8.29 -14.29 0.99
N GLU A 121 9.27 -14.50 1.85
CA GLU A 121 9.10 -15.17 3.15
C GLU A 121 8.15 -14.47 4.11
N VAL A 122 7.93 -13.16 3.94
CA VAL A 122 7.03 -12.37 4.82
C VAL A 122 5.66 -12.07 4.18
N THR A 123 5.38 -12.57 2.99
CA THR A 123 4.14 -12.22 2.25
C THR A 123 2.88 -12.64 3.00
N ASP A 124 2.84 -13.86 3.55
CA ASP A 124 1.66 -14.33 4.28
C ASP A 124 1.44 -13.51 5.56
N GLU A 125 2.52 -13.17 6.26
CA GLU A 125 2.48 -12.32 7.43
C GLU A 125 2.00 -10.90 7.06
N PHE A 126 2.53 -10.32 5.99
CA PHE A 126 2.11 -9.01 5.49
C PHE A 126 0.61 -8.99 5.17
N LEU A 127 0.13 -9.98 4.41
CA LEU A 127 -1.29 -10.08 4.04
C LEU A 127 -2.18 -10.25 5.28
N SER A 128 -1.75 -11.02 6.28
CA SER A 128 -2.51 -11.22 7.53
C SER A 128 -2.67 -9.94 8.36
N LEU A 129 -1.85 -8.93 8.12
CA LEU A 129 -1.90 -7.63 8.79
C LEU A 129 -2.81 -6.62 8.07
N LEU A 130 -3.34 -6.95 6.90
CA LEU A 130 -4.26 -6.09 6.14
C LEU A 130 -5.72 -6.41 6.46
N ASP A 131 -6.59 -5.43 6.32
CA ASP A 131 -8.05 -5.61 6.30
C ASP A 131 -8.58 -5.57 4.86
N VAL A 132 -7.95 -4.77 4.00
CA VAL A 132 -8.35 -4.60 2.60
C VAL A 132 -7.13 -4.58 1.70
N LEU A 133 -7.15 -5.43 0.68
CA LEU A 133 -6.23 -5.39 -0.44
C LEU A 133 -6.99 -4.97 -1.70
N VAL A 134 -6.51 -3.93 -2.37
CA VAL A 134 -6.97 -3.53 -3.70
C VAL A 134 -5.86 -3.90 -4.66
N ASP A 135 -6.03 -4.99 -5.39
CA ASP A 135 -4.99 -5.60 -6.23
C ASP A 135 -5.32 -5.55 -7.73
N GLY A 136 -4.31 -5.73 -8.56
CA GLY A 136 -4.43 -5.75 -10.01
C GLY A 136 -3.75 -4.58 -10.70
N ALA A 137 -3.17 -4.86 -11.86
CA ALA A 137 -2.42 -3.87 -12.63
C ALA A 137 -3.32 -2.74 -13.15
N PHE A 138 -2.81 -1.50 -13.09
CA PHE A 138 -3.43 -0.39 -13.80
C PHE A 138 -3.32 -0.62 -15.32
N VAL A 139 -4.45 -0.52 -16.01
CA VAL A 139 -4.58 -0.65 -17.47
C VAL A 139 -5.07 0.67 -18.04
N ASP A 140 -4.18 1.40 -18.74
CA ASP A 140 -4.43 2.75 -19.24
C ASP A 140 -5.63 2.82 -20.20
N GLU A 141 -5.79 1.81 -21.05
CA GLU A 141 -6.91 1.70 -21.99
C GLU A 141 -8.28 1.53 -21.30
N LEU A 142 -8.27 1.12 -20.04
CA LEU A 142 -9.46 0.92 -19.21
C LEU A 142 -9.59 1.97 -18.10
N LYS A 143 -8.81 3.05 -18.19
CA LYS A 143 -8.82 4.16 -17.24
C LYS A 143 -10.22 4.77 -17.14
N ASP A 144 -10.71 4.87 -15.91
CA ASP A 144 -12.01 5.48 -15.62
C ASP A 144 -11.94 6.20 -14.27
N ILE A 145 -11.99 7.52 -14.31
CA ILE A 145 -11.92 8.40 -13.14
C ILE A 145 -13.20 8.39 -12.27
N SER A 146 -14.28 7.80 -12.77
CA SER A 146 -15.52 7.65 -12.00
C SER A 146 -15.51 6.44 -11.05
N LEU A 147 -14.55 5.54 -11.21
CA LEU A 147 -14.41 4.35 -10.39
C LEU A 147 -13.94 4.70 -8.97
N ARG A 148 -14.63 4.12 -8.00
CA ARG A 148 -14.28 4.33 -6.59
C ARG A 148 -13.10 3.43 -6.22
N PHE A 149 -12.03 4.04 -5.69
CA PHE A 149 -10.83 3.37 -5.17
C PHE A 149 -10.06 2.51 -6.18
N ARG A 150 -10.15 2.79 -7.47
CA ARG A 150 -9.35 2.14 -8.53
C ARG A 150 -9.22 3.03 -9.74
N GLY A 151 -8.14 2.89 -10.50
CA GLY A 151 -7.85 3.75 -11.65
C GLY A 151 -8.33 3.20 -12.99
N SER A 152 -8.67 1.91 -13.08
CA SER A 152 -9.10 1.24 -14.31
C SER A 152 -10.20 0.20 -14.04
N SER A 153 -11.00 -0.12 -15.07
CA SER A 153 -12.18 -0.98 -14.93
C SER A 153 -11.92 -2.48 -15.06
N ASN A 154 -10.67 -2.90 -15.28
CA ASN A 154 -10.30 -4.31 -15.27
C ASN A 154 -10.62 -4.94 -13.89
N PRO A 155 -10.80 -6.27 -13.83
CA PRO A 155 -11.06 -6.93 -12.57
C PRO A 155 -9.95 -6.60 -11.57
N VAL A 156 -10.33 -5.95 -10.49
CA VAL A 156 -9.50 -5.70 -9.33
C VAL A 156 -10.17 -6.48 -8.21
N SER A 157 -9.46 -7.40 -7.62
CA SER A 157 -9.97 -8.13 -6.46
C SER A 157 -10.09 -7.15 -5.30
N TYR A 158 -11.29 -6.99 -4.80
CA TYR A 158 -11.57 -6.31 -3.54
C TYR A 158 -11.63 -7.39 -2.49
N THR A 159 -10.49 -7.70 -1.89
CA THR A 159 -10.43 -8.76 -0.88
C THR A 159 -10.47 -8.11 0.50
N HIS A 160 -11.54 -8.38 1.24
CA HIS A 160 -11.52 -8.28 2.69
C HIS A 160 -10.79 -9.51 3.21
N LEU A 161 -9.61 -9.31 3.76
CA LEU A 161 -8.77 -10.37 4.32
C LEU A 161 -9.16 -10.66 5.77
#